data_6c40ef46a6fc8c7af97cf12059b44d91
#
_entry.id   6c40ef46a6fc8c7af97cf12059b44d91
#
_cell.length_a   1.000
_cell.length_b   1.000
_cell.length_c   1.000
_cell.angle_alpha   90.00
_cell.angle_beta   90.00
_cell.angle_gamma   90.00
#
_symmetry.space_group_name_H-M   'P 1'
#
loop_
_entity.id
_entity.type
_entity.pdbx_description
1 polymer ?
#
loop_
_entity_poly.entity_id
_entity_poly.type
_entity_poly.pdbx_seq_one_letter_code
_entity_poly.pdbx_strand_id
1 'polypeptide(L)'
;MPLGVEVARGLCGRAHGSLASGAWARLTRFLTLPLPSMLLEIVAYSYASALAAQQGGADRVELCENTAEGGTTPSLGTLEATRALPGLNLQVMIRPRGGDFLYTDAEFRIMLREIAIAKAAGADGVVLGLLNPDATVDLERTRTLVQAAAGMSVTFHRAFDWAADPAAALEAIIAAGCHRVLTSGQAPNALAGADLIARLVRQAGDRCIILAGGGVSETNVGELVRRTGVREVHASLRGIQGTRMTIRPPSVALGAAPDWPADAIPVADQARVAKVKALLG
;
A
#
# COMPACT_ATOMS: atom_id res chain seq x y z
N MET A 1 80.53 18.40 -31.60
CA MET A 1 80.70 19.50 -32.54
C MET A 1 79.35 20.06 -32.83
N PRO A 2 79.25 21.37 -32.87
CA PRO A 2 78.75 22.19 -31.76
C PRO A 2 77.62 23.14 -32.18
N LEU A 3 77.19 23.92 -31.21
CA LEU A 3 76.67 25.30 -31.30
C LEU A 3 75.16 25.42 -31.66
N GLY A 4 74.41 26.27 -31.09
CA GLY A 4 74.69 27.48 -30.35
C GLY A 4 73.45 27.97 -29.61
N VAL A 5 73.78 28.72 -28.64
CA VAL A 5 72.93 29.54 -27.74
C VAL A 5 72.38 30.72 -28.53
N GLU A 6 71.14 31.12 -28.27
CA GLU A 6 70.87 32.56 -28.10
C GLU A 6 69.68 32.87 -27.23
N VAL A 7 69.90 33.82 -26.39
CA VAL A 7 68.99 34.41 -25.36
C VAL A 7 68.30 35.59 -26.03
N ALA A 8 67.01 35.71 -25.78
CA ALA A 8 66.38 37.03 -25.86
C ALA A 8 65.35 37.25 -24.75
N ARG A 9 65.64 38.23 -23.94
CA ARG A 9 64.79 38.80 -22.87
C ARG A 9 63.65 39.63 -23.46
N GLY A 10 62.54 39.61 -22.74
CA GLY A 10 61.75 40.86 -22.65
C GLY A 10 60.26 40.72 -22.91
N LEU A 11 59.47 40.79 -21.95
CA LEU A 11 58.59 41.90 -21.56
C LEU A 11 57.41 41.46 -20.74
N CYS A 12 57.31 42.13 -19.63
CA CYS A 12 56.23 42.12 -18.66
C CYS A 12 54.89 42.57 -19.32
N GLY A 13 53.83 41.80 -19.12
CA GLY A 13 52.48 42.19 -19.49
C GLY A 13 51.49 41.58 -18.53
N ARG A 14 51.03 42.38 -17.57
CA ARG A 14 49.90 42.03 -16.67
C ARG A 14 48.63 41.85 -17.48
N ALA A 15 47.98 40.71 -17.32
CA ALA A 15 46.55 40.61 -17.61
C ALA A 15 45.90 39.80 -16.47
N HIS A 16 45.26 40.52 -15.56
CA HIS A 16 44.24 39.97 -14.70
C HIS A 16 43.05 39.56 -15.57
N GLY A 17 42.84 38.26 -15.70
CA GLY A 17 41.68 37.65 -16.34
C GLY A 17 40.97 36.74 -15.36
N SER A 18 39.90 37.26 -14.79
CA SER A 18 38.89 36.54 -14.01
C SER A 18 38.35 35.35 -14.79
N LEU A 19 38.71 34.12 -14.43
CA LEU A 19 38.12 32.89 -14.90
C LEU A 19 38.01 31.85 -13.76
N ALA A 20 37.16 32.15 -12.79
CA ALA A 20 36.90 31.19 -11.72
C ALA A 20 35.47 31.28 -11.14
N SER A 21 34.46 31.73 -11.89
CA SER A 21 33.07 31.78 -11.42
C SER A 21 32.07 30.97 -12.25
N GLY A 22 32.50 30.32 -13.32
CA GLY A 22 31.61 29.60 -14.24
C GLY A 22 31.53 28.06 -14.04
N ALA A 23 32.49 27.46 -13.32
CA ALA A 23 32.57 26.00 -13.21
C ALA A 23 31.78 25.42 -12.01
N TRP A 24 31.58 26.22 -10.97
CA TRP A 24 30.84 25.77 -9.78
C TRP A 24 29.33 25.91 -9.91
N ALA A 25 28.83 26.73 -10.82
CA ALA A 25 27.38 26.89 -11.06
C ALA A 25 26.73 25.77 -11.89
N ARG A 26 27.51 24.84 -12.45
CA ARG A 26 26.98 23.69 -13.23
C ARG A 26 26.87 22.39 -12.46
N LEU A 27 27.37 22.31 -11.23
CA LEU A 27 27.33 21.10 -10.40
C LEU A 27 26.16 21.04 -9.40
N THR A 28 25.40 22.14 -9.27
CA THR A 28 24.22 22.16 -8.37
C THR A 28 22.88 21.91 -9.08
N ARG A 29 22.90 21.51 -10.35
CA ARG A 29 21.72 20.99 -11.06
C ARG A 29 21.67 19.46 -11.01
N PHE A 30 22.15 18.83 -9.94
CA PHE A 30 21.77 17.48 -9.63
C PHE A 30 20.34 17.53 -9.07
N LEU A 31 19.38 17.50 -10.02
CA LEU A 31 18.22 16.64 -9.97
C LEU A 31 17.65 16.46 -8.56
N THR A 32 16.94 17.43 -8.05
CA THR A 32 15.76 17.12 -7.27
C THR A 32 14.74 16.53 -8.25
N LEU A 33 14.93 15.26 -8.64
CA LEU A 33 13.79 14.46 -9.06
C LEU A 33 12.81 14.56 -7.90
N PRO A 34 11.55 14.98 -8.11
CA PRO A 34 10.59 14.95 -7.04
C PRO A 34 10.62 13.51 -6.49
N LEU A 35 10.79 13.37 -5.19
CA LEU A 35 10.59 12.07 -4.55
C LEU A 35 9.25 11.55 -5.07
N PRO A 36 9.16 10.30 -5.54
CA PRO A 36 7.90 9.76 -6.01
C PRO A 36 6.87 10.03 -4.91
N SER A 37 5.77 10.68 -5.26
CA SER A 37 4.70 10.99 -4.32
C SER A 37 4.31 9.73 -3.59
N MET A 38 4.27 9.79 -2.25
CA MET A 38 3.86 8.66 -1.43
C MET A 38 2.43 8.26 -1.78
N LEU A 39 2.19 6.96 -1.94
CA LEU A 39 0.87 6.45 -2.23
C LEU A 39 0.10 6.16 -0.94
N LEU A 40 -1.10 6.70 -0.84
CA LEU A 40 -2.05 6.43 0.24
C LEU A 40 -3.15 5.49 -0.26
N GLU A 41 -3.21 4.29 0.33
CA GLU A 41 -4.32 3.35 0.16
C GLU A 41 -5.24 3.39 1.36
N ILE A 42 -6.55 3.45 1.11
CA ILE A 42 -7.58 3.41 2.16
C ILE A 42 -8.41 2.14 2.01
N VAL A 43 -8.56 1.37 3.11
CA VAL A 43 -9.52 0.27 3.14
C VAL A 43 -10.94 0.82 3.29
N ALA A 44 -11.84 0.41 2.40
CA ALA A 44 -13.24 0.79 2.39
C ALA A 44 -14.13 -0.45 2.50
N TYR A 45 -15.10 -0.40 3.42
CA TYR A 45 -16.04 -1.49 3.67
C TYR A 45 -17.46 -1.19 3.15
N SER A 46 -17.59 -0.17 2.32
CA SER A 46 -18.83 0.23 1.70
C SER A 46 -18.57 1.25 0.58
N TYR A 47 -19.54 1.45 -0.29
CA TYR A 47 -19.53 2.54 -1.27
C TYR A 47 -19.29 3.91 -0.64
N ALA A 48 -20.00 4.20 0.48
CA ALA A 48 -19.84 5.48 1.18
C ALA A 48 -18.42 5.68 1.70
N SER A 49 -17.79 4.62 2.20
CA SER A 49 -16.38 4.64 2.64
C SER A 49 -15.42 4.88 1.46
N ALA A 50 -15.64 4.23 0.32
CA ALA A 50 -14.84 4.43 -0.88
C ALA A 50 -14.97 5.86 -1.44
N LEU A 51 -16.19 6.40 -1.46
CA LEU A 51 -16.45 7.79 -1.86
C LEU A 51 -15.76 8.79 -0.95
N ALA A 52 -15.83 8.60 0.37
CA ALA A 52 -15.16 9.47 1.34
C ALA A 52 -13.63 9.41 1.22
N ALA A 53 -13.08 8.21 0.97
CA ALA A 53 -11.64 8.02 0.70
C ALA A 53 -11.20 8.76 -0.56
N GLN A 54 -11.94 8.63 -1.66
CA GLN A 54 -11.68 9.34 -2.92
C GLN A 54 -11.73 10.86 -2.72
N GLN A 55 -12.79 11.36 -2.08
CA GLN A 55 -12.96 12.80 -1.79
C GLN A 55 -11.87 13.35 -0.86
N GLY A 56 -11.31 12.49 0.00
CA GLY A 56 -10.17 12.81 0.85
C GLY A 56 -8.81 12.77 0.13
N GLY A 57 -8.78 12.39 -1.16
CA GLY A 57 -7.57 12.36 -1.99
C GLY A 57 -6.75 11.08 -1.84
N ALA A 58 -7.36 9.96 -1.44
CA ALA A 58 -6.70 8.65 -1.49
C ALA A 58 -6.32 8.31 -2.95
N ASP A 59 -5.13 7.78 -3.14
CA ASP A 59 -4.64 7.36 -4.47
C ASP A 59 -5.23 6.00 -4.87
N ARG A 60 -5.56 5.16 -3.89
CA ARG A 60 -6.05 3.79 -4.07
C ARG A 60 -7.02 3.42 -2.95
N VAL A 61 -7.98 2.58 -3.28
CA VAL A 61 -8.92 2.00 -2.31
C VAL A 61 -8.82 0.48 -2.37
N GLU A 62 -8.70 -0.14 -1.20
CA GLU A 62 -8.93 -1.58 -1.01
C GLU A 62 -10.40 -1.78 -0.60
N LEU A 63 -11.20 -2.35 -1.50
CA LEU A 63 -12.62 -2.60 -1.24
C LEU A 63 -12.82 -3.95 -0.59
N CYS A 64 -13.43 -3.94 0.57
CA CYS A 64 -13.75 -5.10 1.39
C CYS A 64 -15.22 -5.09 1.81
N GLU A 65 -15.67 -6.21 2.37
CA GLU A 65 -16.81 -6.31 3.28
C GLU A 65 -16.36 -6.84 4.65
N ASN A 66 -17.28 -6.92 5.61
CA ASN A 66 -17.08 -7.55 6.91
C ASN A 66 -15.92 -6.95 7.72
N THR A 67 -16.13 -5.74 8.19
CA THR A 67 -15.17 -4.99 9.03
C THR A 67 -14.71 -5.76 10.27
N ALA A 68 -15.61 -6.57 10.88
CA ALA A 68 -15.33 -7.33 12.09
C ALA A 68 -14.28 -8.42 11.89
N GLU A 69 -14.18 -8.97 10.68
CA GLU A 69 -13.22 -10.01 10.31
C GLU A 69 -11.95 -9.47 9.65
N GLY A 70 -11.79 -8.16 9.61
CA GLY A 70 -10.64 -7.52 8.96
C GLY A 70 -10.70 -7.50 7.43
N GLY A 71 -11.87 -7.79 6.85
CA GLY A 71 -12.11 -7.74 5.42
C GLY A 71 -12.32 -9.11 4.78
N THR A 72 -13.42 -9.25 4.04
CA THR A 72 -13.74 -10.36 3.15
C THR A 72 -14.08 -9.83 1.77
N THR A 73 -14.29 -10.72 0.78
CA THR A 73 -14.66 -10.35 -0.58
C THR A 73 -15.94 -9.54 -0.59
N PRO A 74 -15.99 -8.35 -1.25
CA PRO A 74 -17.18 -7.53 -1.31
C PRO A 74 -18.20 -8.12 -2.28
N SER A 75 -19.48 -7.75 -2.08
CA SER A 75 -20.53 -8.12 -3.02
C SER A 75 -20.30 -7.47 -4.39
N LEU A 76 -20.77 -8.14 -5.46
CA LEU A 76 -20.70 -7.60 -6.84
C LEU A 76 -21.37 -6.23 -6.95
N GLY A 77 -22.52 -6.03 -6.29
CA GLY A 77 -23.22 -4.74 -6.33
C GLY A 77 -22.40 -3.61 -5.71
N THR A 78 -21.71 -3.87 -4.57
CA THR A 78 -20.81 -2.89 -3.95
C THR A 78 -19.61 -2.60 -4.86
N LEU A 79 -19.06 -3.63 -5.50
CA LEU A 79 -17.94 -3.49 -6.43
C LEU A 79 -18.30 -2.63 -7.65
N GLU A 80 -19.40 -2.94 -8.34
CA GLU A 80 -19.87 -2.19 -9.51
C GLU A 80 -20.18 -0.72 -9.18
N ALA A 81 -20.87 -0.47 -8.05
CA ALA A 81 -21.15 0.87 -7.60
C ALA A 81 -19.85 1.65 -7.32
N THR A 82 -18.87 1.01 -6.67
CA THR A 82 -17.58 1.65 -6.35
C THR A 82 -16.75 1.88 -7.62
N ARG A 83 -16.76 0.95 -8.58
CA ARG A 83 -16.05 1.14 -9.86
C ARG A 83 -16.55 2.34 -10.66
N ALA A 84 -17.81 2.72 -10.49
CA ALA A 84 -18.39 3.90 -11.14
C ALA A 84 -17.80 5.23 -10.61
N LEU A 85 -17.07 5.24 -9.50
CA LEU A 85 -16.37 6.42 -9.01
C LEU A 85 -15.20 6.78 -9.94
N PRO A 86 -15.15 8.02 -10.48
CA PRO A 86 -14.15 8.39 -11.48
C PRO A 86 -12.74 8.49 -10.87
N GLY A 87 -11.73 8.04 -11.63
CA GLY A 87 -10.31 8.20 -11.25
C GLY A 87 -9.84 7.39 -10.04
N LEU A 88 -10.67 6.46 -9.54
CA LEU A 88 -10.31 5.64 -8.39
C LEU A 88 -9.53 4.39 -8.82
N ASN A 89 -8.32 4.20 -8.27
CA ASN A 89 -7.63 2.92 -8.37
C ASN A 89 -8.24 1.95 -7.35
N LEU A 90 -8.84 0.87 -7.85
CA LEU A 90 -9.68 -0.05 -7.07
C LEU A 90 -9.02 -1.42 -6.94
N GLN A 91 -8.62 -1.78 -5.72
CA GLN A 91 -8.16 -3.11 -5.34
C GLN A 91 -9.31 -3.84 -4.65
N VAL A 92 -9.53 -5.10 -4.99
CA VAL A 92 -10.66 -5.89 -4.47
C VAL A 92 -10.14 -7.01 -3.59
N MET A 93 -10.63 -7.09 -2.35
CA MET A 93 -10.32 -8.18 -1.45
C MET A 93 -10.88 -9.51 -1.99
N ILE A 94 -10.03 -10.51 -2.08
CA ILE A 94 -10.36 -11.89 -2.43
C ILE A 94 -10.10 -12.77 -1.20
N ARG A 95 -11.07 -12.84 -0.32
CA ARG A 95 -11.01 -13.59 0.94
C ARG A 95 -12.40 -14.11 1.26
N PRO A 96 -12.66 -15.41 1.01
CA PRO A 96 -14.03 -15.99 1.06
C PRO A 96 -14.64 -16.02 2.45
N ARG A 97 -13.82 -15.94 3.50
CA ARG A 97 -14.27 -15.93 4.91
C ARG A 97 -13.24 -15.25 5.82
N GLY A 98 -13.68 -14.90 7.01
CA GLY A 98 -12.81 -14.53 8.14
C GLY A 98 -12.02 -15.72 8.72
N GLY A 99 -11.36 -15.49 9.85
CA GLY A 99 -10.50 -16.48 10.51
C GLY A 99 -9.12 -16.59 9.87
N ASP A 100 -8.59 -17.82 9.79
CA ASP A 100 -7.26 -18.11 9.26
C ASP A 100 -7.14 -17.96 7.74
N PHE A 101 -5.95 -18.31 7.21
CA PHE A 101 -5.63 -18.20 5.79
C PHE A 101 -5.29 -19.55 5.14
N LEU A 102 -5.70 -20.64 5.80
CA LEU A 102 -5.61 -22.00 5.28
C LEU A 102 -6.95 -22.39 4.65
N TYR A 103 -7.01 -22.42 3.32
CA TYR A 103 -8.25 -22.61 2.58
C TYR A 103 -8.40 -24.02 2.03
N THR A 104 -9.64 -24.52 2.07
CA THR A 104 -10.04 -25.76 1.40
C THR A 104 -10.03 -25.60 -0.12
N ASP A 105 -10.11 -26.72 -0.86
CA ASP A 105 -10.22 -26.69 -2.32
C ASP A 105 -11.50 -25.99 -2.80
N ALA A 106 -12.58 -26.05 -2.02
CA ALA A 106 -13.82 -25.36 -2.32
C ALA A 106 -13.63 -23.81 -2.21
N GLU A 107 -13.03 -23.35 -1.12
CA GLU A 107 -12.72 -21.92 -0.93
C GLU A 107 -11.73 -21.41 -1.98
N PHE A 108 -10.73 -22.21 -2.33
CA PHE A 108 -9.80 -21.85 -3.40
C PHE A 108 -10.51 -21.67 -4.75
N ARG A 109 -11.47 -22.55 -5.10
CA ARG A 109 -12.29 -22.36 -6.31
C ARG A 109 -13.18 -21.11 -6.24
N ILE A 110 -13.69 -20.76 -5.05
CA ILE A 110 -14.41 -19.50 -4.84
C ILE A 110 -13.49 -18.33 -5.14
N MET A 111 -12.28 -18.29 -4.59
CA MET A 111 -11.30 -17.21 -4.83
C MET A 111 -11.00 -17.04 -6.33
N LEU A 112 -10.81 -18.13 -7.07
CA LEU A 112 -10.61 -18.07 -8.53
C LEU A 112 -11.82 -17.44 -9.24
N ARG A 113 -13.03 -17.76 -8.82
CA ARG A 113 -14.26 -17.19 -9.39
C ARG A 113 -14.41 -15.72 -9.05
N GLU A 114 -14.09 -15.33 -7.81
CA GLU A 114 -14.12 -13.94 -7.35
C GLU A 114 -13.13 -13.06 -8.11
N ILE A 115 -11.91 -13.57 -8.40
CA ILE A 115 -10.93 -12.88 -9.26
C ILE A 115 -11.52 -12.64 -10.67
N ALA A 116 -12.17 -13.63 -11.26
CA ALA A 116 -12.79 -13.48 -12.58
C ALA A 116 -13.91 -12.44 -12.55
N ILE A 117 -14.70 -12.37 -11.47
CA ILE A 117 -15.76 -11.39 -11.28
C ILE A 117 -15.15 -9.99 -11.10
N ALA A 118 -14.15 -9.82 -10.25
CA ALA A 118 -13.46 -8.56 -10.02
C ALA A 118 -12.88 -8.01 -11.34
N LYS A 119 -12.25 -8.88 -12.13
CA LYS A 119 -11.69 -8.53 -13.45
C LYS A 119 -12.77 -8.07 -14.42
N ALA A 120 -13.89 -8.80 -14.51
CA ALA A 120 -15.01 -8.46 -15.37
C ALA A 120 -15.68 -7.13 -14.97
N ALA A 121 -15.70 -6.82 -13.66
CA ALA A 121 -16.20 -5.55 -13.13
C ALA A 121 -15.20 -4.38 -13.27
N GLY A 122 -14.01 -4.61 -13.83
CA GLY A 122 -13.02 -3.57 -14.12
C GLY A 122 -12.18 -3.15 -12.91
N ALA A 123 -11.93 -4.04 -11.95
CA ALA A 123 -10.99 -3.79 -10.87
C ALA A 123 -9.56 -3.58 -11.42
N ASP A 124 -8.79 -2.68 -10.78
CA ASP A 124 -7.39 -2.41 -11.14
C ASP A 124 -6.44 -3.43 -10.49
N GLY A 125 -6.90 -4.12 -9.44
CA GLY A 125 -6.13 -5.15 -8.76
C GLY A 125 -6.95 -5.96 -7.78
N VAL A 126 -6.30 -6.99 -7.23
CA VAL A 126 -6.86 -7.86 -6.20
C VAL A 126 -5.92 -8.01 -5.02
N VAL A 127 -6.50 -8.27 -3.85
CA VAL A 127 -5.79 -8.46 -2.59
C VAL A 127 -6.12 -9.85 -2.06
N LEU A 128 -5.11 -10.67 -1.83
CA LEU A 128 -5.27 -12.07 -1.45
C LEU A 128 -4.12 -12.55 -0.55
N GLY A 129 -4.20 -13.75 -0.01
CA GLY A 129 -3.11 -14.35 0.75
C GLY A 129 -3.51 -15.71 1.31
N LEU A 130 -2.65 -16.69 1.11
CA LEU A 130 -2.86 -18.08 1.51
C LEU A 130 -1.63 -18.61 2.22
N LEU A 131 -1.87 -19.38 3.28
CA LEU A 131 -0.82 -20.05 4.04
C LEU A 131 -1.08 -21.57 4.09
N ASN A 132 0.01 -22.32 4.22
CA ASN A 132 0.01 -23.73 4.53
C ASN A 132 -0.21 -23.98 6.04
N PRO A 133 -0.48 -25.23 6.48
CA PRO A 133 -0.64 -25.55 7.89
C PRO A 133 0.56 -25.20 8.78
N ASP A 134 1.76 -25.14 8.23
CA ASP A 134 3.01 -24.75 8.90
C ASP A 134 3.28 -23.24 8.86
N ALA A 135 2.29 -22.44 8.44
CA ALA A 135 2.37 -21.00 8.25
C ALA A 135 3.42 -20.56 7.21
N THR A 136 3.86 -21.43 6.31
CA THR A 136 4.56 -21.00 5.09
C THR A 136 3.56 -20.49 4.03
N VAL A 137 4.01 -19.68 3.08
CA VAL A 137 3.15 -19.24 1.98
C VAL A 137 2.79 -20.43 1.07
N ASP A 138 1.50 -20.61 0.77
CA ASP A 138 1.06 -21.56 -0.26
C ASP A 138 1.43 -21.02 -1.64
N LEU A 139 2.67 -21.27 -2.04
CA LEU A 139 3.26 -20.71 -3.27
C LEU A 139 2.50 -21.14 -4.53
N GLU A 140 2.10 -22.41 -4.62
CA GLU A 140 1.47 -22.95 -5.83
C GLU A 140 0.06 -22.37 -6.04
N ARG A 141 -0.75 -22.33 -4.98
CA ARG A 141 -2.08 -21.72 -5.07
C ARG A 141 -1.98 -20.21 -5.25
N THR A 142 -1.05 -19.53 -4.57
CA THR A 142 -0.82 -18.08 -4.76
C THR A 142 -0.44 -17.78 -6.21
N ARG A 143 0.49 -18.54 -6.81
CA ARG A 143 0.86 -18.41 -8.21
C ARG A 143 -0.32 -18.59 -9.17
N THR A 144 -1.17 -19.57 -8.90
CA THR A 144 -2.38 -19.83 -9.69
C THR A 144 -3.35 -18.65 -9.63
N LEU A 145 -3.56 -18.04 -8.45
CA LEU A 145 -4.41 -16.85 -8.30
C LEU A 145 -3.79 -15.63 -8.99
N VAL A 146 -2.47 -15.44 -8.92
CA VAL A 146 -1.76 -14.37 -9.64
C VAL A 146 -1.94 -14.53 -11.16
N GLN A 147 -1.84 -15.76 -11.68
CA GLN A 147 -2.09 -16.03 -13.10
C GLN A 147 -3.55 -15.74 -13.50
N ALA A 148 -4.52 -16.11 -12.66
CA ALA A 148 -5.94 -15.77 -12.89
C ALA A 148 -6.18 -14.26 -12.90
N ALA A 149 -5.43 -13.51 -12.09
CA ALA A 149 -5.49 -12.05 -12.01
C ALA A 149 -4.69 -11.33 -13.13
N ALA A 150 -4.15 -12.05 -14.13
CA ALA A 150 -3.31 -11.45 -15.16
C ALA A 150 -3.94 -10.18 -15.78
N GLY A 151 -3.15 -9.10 -15.81
CA GLY A 151 -3.58 -7.76 -16.23
C GLY A 151 -4.06 -6.86 -15.08
N MET A 152 -4.20 -7.40 -13.87
CA MET A 152 -4.48 -6.65 -12.63
C MET A 152 -3.25 -6.69 -11.71
N SER A 153 -3.13 -5.71 -10.82
CA SER A 153 -2.11 -5.78 -9.76
C SER A 153 -2.54 -6.77 -8.67
N VAL A 154 -1.57 -7.45 -8.03
CA VAL A 154 -1.84 -8.39 -6.95
C VAL A 154 -1.09 -7.97 -5.70
N THR A 155 -1.82 -7.79 -4.61
CA THR A 155 -1.29 -7.52 -3.27
C THR A 155 -1.47 -8.78 -2.40
N PHE A 156 -0.40 -9.25 -1.76
CA PHE A 156 -0.50 -10.26 -0.71
C PHE A 156 -0.82 -9.54 0.60
N HIS A 157 -1.96 -9.85 1.19
CA HIS A 157 -2.48 -9.14 2.36
C HIS A 157 -1.81 -9.59 3.67
N ARG A 158 -2.36 -9.16 4.81
CA ARG A 158 -1.82 -9.40 6.16
C ARG A 158 -1.77 -10.88 6.62
N ALA A 159 -2.13 -11.84 5.79
CA ALA A 159 -1.72 -13.23 5.99
C ALA A 159 -0.19 -13.34 6.14
N PHE A 160 0.57 -12.42 5.51
CA PHE A 160 2.00 -12.25 5.71
C PHE A 160 2.40 -12.07 7.17
N ASP A 161 1.59 -11.37 7.95
CA ASP A 161 1.87 -11.16 9.38
C ASP A 161 1.73 -12.42 10.24
N TRP A 162 1.17 -13.50 9.67
CA TRP A 162 1.05 -14.83 10.28
C TRP A 162 2.08 -15.84 9.76
N ALA A 163 2.90 -15.44 8.80
CA ALA A 163 3.93 -16.32 8.24
C ALA A 163 5.01 -16.66 9.29
N ALA A 164 5.46 -17.92 9.31
CA ALA A 164 6.45 -18.40 10.27
C ALA A 164 7.81 -17.72 10.11
N ASP A 165 8.23 -17.45 8.86
CA ASP A 165 9.47 -16.75 8.53
C ASP A 165 9.16 -15.62 7.53
N PRO A 166 9.22 -14.35 7.95
CA PRO A 166 8.89 -13.24 7.08
C PRO A 166 9.87 -13.05 5.90
N ALA A 167 11.14 -13.44 6.06
CA ALA A 167 12.10 -13.32 4.97
C ALA A 167 11.85 -14.37 3.88
N ALA A 168 11.63 -15.62 4.26
CA ALA A 168 11.27 -16.69 3.35
C ALA A 168 9.89 -16.45 2.69
N ALA A 169 8.92 -15.95 3.46
CA ALA A 169 7.60 -15.61 2.95
C ALA A 169 7.65 -14.51 1.88
N LEU A 170 8.47 -13.47 2.06
CA LEU A 170 8.66 -12.43 1.05
C LEU A 170 9.22 -13.01 -0.25
N GLU A 171 10.23 -13.88 -0.21
CA GLU A 171 10.78 -14.50 -1.42
C GLU A 171 9.74 -15.41 -2.12
N ALA A 172 8.94 -16.15 -1.37
CA ALA A 172 7.86 -16.98 -1.93
C ALA A 172 6.80 -16.12 -2.62
N ILE A 173 6.41 -14.98 -2.03
CA ILE A 173 5.44 -14.04 -2.59
C ILE A 173 5.97 -13.38 -3.87
N ILE A 174 7.25 -13.00 -3.88
CA ILE A 174 7.93 -12.49 -5.08
C ILE A 174 7.96 -13.57 -6.17
N ALA A 175 8.31 -14.80 -5.82
CA ALA A 175 8.34 -15.94 -6.75
C ALA A 175 6.95 -16.32 -7.29
N ALA A 176 5.88 -16.05 -6.52
CA ALA A 176 4.51 -16.19 -6.98
C ALA A 176 4.09 -15.12 -8.00
N GLY A 177 4.80 -13.99 -8.05
CA GLY A 177 4.53 -12.88 -8.95
C GLY A 177 3.61 -11.81 -8.37
N CYS A 178 3.48 -11.71 -7.04
CA CYS A 178 2.75 -10.61 -6.39
C CYS A 178 3.52 -9.29 -6.54
N HIS A 179 2.78 -8.21 -6.71
CA HIS A 179 3.34 -6.86 -6.88
C HIS A 179 3.61 -6.17 -5.54
N ARG A 180 2.84 -6.52 -4.48
CA ARG A 180 2.89 -5.89 -3.15
C ARG A 180 2.72 -6.88 -2.03
N VAL A 181 3.25 -6.51 -0.86
CA VAL A 181 2.95 -7.17 0.42
C VAL A 181 2.45 -6.12 1.39
N LEU A 182 1.24 -6.29 1.89
CA LEU A 182 0.67 -5.50 2.98
C LEU A 182 1.05 -6.13 4.32
N THR A 183 1.71 -5.38 5.18
CA THR A 183 2.18 -5.89 6.48
C THR A 183 2.19 -4.82 7.57
N SER A 184 1.99 -5.24 8.82
CA SER A 184 2.31 -4.47 10.01
C SER A 184 3.70 -4.82 10.59
N GLY A 185 4.51 -5.61 9.86
CA GLY A 185 5.80 -6.09 10.36
C GLY A 185 5.65 -7.15 11.44
N GLN A 186 4.63 -8.02 11.34
CA GLN A 186 4.30 -9.07 12.32
C GLN A 186 4.12 -8.52 13.74
N ALA A 187 3.68 -7.26 13.86
CA ALA A 187 3.50 -6.57 15.12
C ALA A 187 2.04 -6.07 15.26
N PRO A 188 1.61 -5.65 16.47
CA PRO A 188 0.26 -5.14 16.67
C PRO A 188 -0.11 -3.96 15.76
N ASN A 189 0.86 -3.17 15.35
CA ASN A 189 0.70 -2.09 14.39
C ASN A 189 2.01 -1.84 13.62
N ALA A 190 1.91 -1.12 12.48
CA ALA A 190 3.03 -0.89 11.58
C ALA A 190 4.19 -0.12 12.21
N LEU A 191 3.91 0.83 13.12
CA LEU A 191 4.98 1.58 13.80
C LEU A 191 5.78 0.69 14.76
N ALA A 192 5.11 -0.22 15.48
CA ALA A 192 5.78 -1.20 16.33
C ALA A 192 6.61 -2.20 15.49
N GLY A 193 6.14 -2.55 14.28
CA GLY A 193 6.84 -3.44 13.35
C GLY A 193 7.83 -2.75 12.41
N ALA A 194 8.11 -1.45 12.61
CA ALA A 194 8.87 -0.64 11.66
C ALA A 194 10.27 -1.22 11.33
N ASP A 195 10.94 -1.84 12.29
CA ASP A 195 12.28 -2.42 12.07
C ASP A 195 12.24 -3.64 11.14
N LEU A 196 11.21 -4.50 11.26
CA LEU A 196 10.99 -5.58 10.30
C LEU A 196 10.59 -5.04 8.94
N ILE A 197 9.65 -4.09 8.88
CA ILE A 197 9.24 -3.44 7.64
C ILE A 197 10.45 -2.86 6.90
N ALA A 198 11.34 -2.15 7.60
CA ALA A 198 12.57 -1.61 7.01
C ALA A 198 13.51 -2.69 6.46
N ARG A 199 13.61 -3.85 7.13
CA ARG A 199 14.37 -5.00 6.58
C ARG A 199 13.73 -5.55 5.32
N LEU A 200 12.40 -5.72 5.32
CA LEU A 200 11.64 -6.22 4.16
C LEU A 200 11.74 -5.26 2.97
N VAL A 201 11.71 -3.94 3.19
CA VAL A 201 11.92 -2.94 2.13
C VAL A 201 13.30 -3.13 1.47
N ARG A 202 14.35 -3.30 2.27
CA ARG A 202 15.69 -3.56 1.73
C ARG A 202 15.80 -4.89 1.00
N GLN A 203 15.19 -5.95 1.55
CA GLN A 203 15.18 -7.28 0.95
C GLN A 203 14.41 -7.31 -0.37
N ALA A 204 13.24 -6.68 -0.42
CA ALA A 204 12.40 -6.61 -1.62
C ALA A 204 13.10 -5.85 -2.76
N GLY A 205 13.79 -4.75 -2.44
CA GLY A 205 14.32 -3.84 -3.46
C GLY A 205 13.23 -3.38 -4.40
N ASP A 206 13.48 -3.47 -5.72
CA ASP A 206 12.49 -3.13 -6.75
C ASP A 206 11.64 -4.34 -7.21
N ARG A 207 11.82 -5.52 -6.59
CA ARG A 207 11.11 -6.76 -6.97
C ARG A 207 9.67 -6.82 -6.46
N CYS A 208 9.40 -6.16 -5.33
CA CYS A 208 8.08 -6.15 -4.70
C CYS A 208 7.94 -4.91 -3.81
N ILE A 209 6.76 -4.31 -3.80
CA ILE A 209 6.47 -3.14 -2.97
C ILE A 209 6.05 -3.60 -1.57
N ILE A 210 6.65 -3.02 -0.54
CA ILE A 210 6.19 -3.19 0.84
C ILE A 210 5.21 -2.07 1.17
N LEU A 211 3.96 -2.43 1.36
CA LEU A 211 2.85 -1.57 1.75
C LEU A 211 2.68 -1.65 3.27
N ALA A 212 3.05 -0.59 3.98
CA ALA A 212 2.94 -0.58 5.44
C ALA A 212 1.51 -0.29 5.89
N GLY A 213 0.93 -1.19 6.68
CA GLY A 213 -0.44 -1.05 7.18
C GLY A 213 -0.65 -1.66 8.56
N GLY A 214 -1.76 -1.26 9.19
CA GLY A 214 -2.09 -1.62 10.57
C GLY A 214 -1.84 -0.46 11.53
N GLY A 215 -2.91 0.23 11.92
CA GLY A 215 -2.88 1.35 12.86
C GLY A 215 -2.20 2.62 12.32
N VAL A 216 -2.08 2.78 11.01
CA VAL A 216 -1.56 4.01 10.39
C VAL A 216 -2.57 5.15 10.58
N SER A 217 -2.07 6.30 11.00
CA SER A 217 -2.87 7.49 11.31
C SER A 217 -2.07 8.78 11.07
N GLU A 218 -2.75 9.89 11.18
CA GLU A 218 -2.18 11.23 11.08
C GLU A 218 -1.10 11.54 12.13
N THR A 219 -1.07 10.78 13.23
CA THR A 219 -0.11 10.99 14.32
C THR A 219 1.18 10.18 14.18
N ASN A 220 1.18 9.15 13.33
CA ASN A 220 2.31 8.23 13.24
C ASN A 220 2.86 8.03 11.82
N VAL A 221 2.13 8.42 10.77
CA VAL A 221 2.52 8.15 9.37
C VAL A 221 3.88 8.73 9.01
N GLY A 222 4.19 9.95 9.44
CA GLY A 222 5.47 10.59 9.15
C GLY A 222 6.66 9.86 9.79
N GLU A 223 6.51 9.39 11.04
CA GLU A 223 7.53 8.58 11.70
C GLU A 223 7.68 7.21 11.03
N LEU A 224 6.56 6.56 10.72
CA LEU A 224 6.54 5.26 10.05
C LEU A 224 7.32 5.32 8.72
N VAL A 225 7.01 6.27 7.86
CA VAL A 225 7.69 6.45 6.56
C VAL A 225 9.18 6.69 6.75
N ARG A 226 9.55 7.59 7.67
CA ARG A 226 10.97 7.90 7.92
C ARG A 226 11.75 6.70 8.42
N ARG A 227 11.16 5.86 9.30
CA ARG A 227 11.83 4.68 9.87
C ARG A 227 11.94 3.53 8.89
N THR A 228 10.93 3.36 8.04
CA THR A 228 10.80 2.16 7.20
C THR A 228 11.31 2.34 5.79
N GLY A 229 11.23 3.56 5.25
CA GLY A 229 11.52 3.85 3.84
C GLY A 229 10.48 3.32 2.87
N VAL A 230 9.27 2.96 3.32
CA VAL A 230 8.17 2.55 2.42
C VAL A 230 7.75 3.70 1.52
N ARG A 231 7.24 3.35 0.35
CA ARG A 231 6.68 4.31 -0.64
C ARG A 231 5.15 4.27 -0.70
N GLU A 232 4.54 3.30 -0.05
CA GLU A 232 3.10 3.11 -0.01
C GLU A 232 2.66 2.83 1.43
N VAL A 233 1.55 3.43 1.84
CA VAL A 233 0.94 3.21 3.16
C VAL A 233 -0.53 2.86 3.03
N HIS A 234 -1.00 1.98 3.91
CA HIS A 234 -2.38 1.52 3.99
C HIS A 234 -2.98 1.94 5.33
N ALA A 235 -4.16 2.54 5.29
CA ALA A 235 -4.86 3.01 6.48
C ALA A 235 -6.37 2.79 6.40
N SER A 236 -7.02 2.72 7.55
CA SER A 236 -8.49 2.70 7.62
C SER A 236 -9.08 4.08 7.83
N LEU A 237 -8.47 4.91 8.66
CA LEU A 237 -8.89 6.28 9.00
C LEU A 237 -10.41 6.41 9.21
N ARG A 238 -10.98 5.44 9.93
CA ARG A 238 -12.43 5.32 10.11
C ARG A 238 -12.97 6.40 11.03
N GLY A 239 -14.15 6.89 10.66
CA GLY A 239 -15.09 7.63 11.50
C GLY A 239 -16.42 6.88 11.61
N ILE A 240 -17.38 7.50 12.24
CA ILE A 240 -18.75 6.98 12.39
C ILE A 240 -19.71 7.90 11.66
N GLN A 241 -20.46 7.35 10.71
CA GLN A 241 -21.65 7.99 10.20
C GLN A 241 -22.82 7.61 11.09
N GLY A 242 -23.50 8.60 11.68
CA GLY A 242 -24.69 8.38 12.50
C GLY A 242 -25.85 7.83 11.67
N THR A 243 -26.70 7.01 12.31
CA THR A 243 -27.94 6.54 11.68
C THR A 243 -28.89 7.70 11.39
N ARG A 244 -29.62 7.61 10.28
CA ARG A 244 -30.74 8.51 9.96
C ARG A 244 -32.12 7.94 10.39
N MET A 245 -32.13 6.78 11.05
CA MET A 245 -33.35 6.20 11.61
C MET A 245 -33.85 7.08 12.78
N THR A 246 -35.14 7.39 12.77
CA THR A 246 -35.78 8.19 13.83
C THR A 246 -36.22 7.37 15.03
N ILE A 247 -36.40 6.05 14.84
CA ILE A 247 -36.77 5.10 15.88
C ILE A 247 -35.62 4.10 16.04
N ARG A 248 -35.18 3.89 17.27
CA ARG A 248 -34.14 2.94 17.65
C ARG A 248 -34.69 1.92 18.63
N PRO A 249 -34.70 0.61 18.31
CA PRO A 249 -35.06 -0.42 19.29
C PRO A 249 -33.96 -0.50 20.36
N PRO A 250 -34.26 -0.34 21.65
CA PRO A 250 -33.27 -0.13 22.69
C PRO A 250 -32.48 -1.36 23.13
N SER A 251 -32.80 -2.55 22.66
CA SER A 251 -32.27 -3.78 23.25
C SER A 251 -31.91 -4.92 22.28
N VAL A 252 -31.88 -4.67 20.98
CA VAL A 252 -31.55 -5.73 20.01
C VAL A 252 -30.15 -5.49 19.44
N ALA A 253 -29.18 -6.32 19.84
CA ALA A 253 -27.86 -6.31 19.25
C ALA A 253 -27.85 -7.26 18.03
N LEU A 254 -27.51 -6.73 16.86
CA LEU A 254 -27.32 -7.49 15.63
C LEU A 254 -25.81 -7.56 15.32
N GLY A 255 -25.11 -8.53 15.92
CA GLY A 255 -23.70 -8.83 15.57
C GLY A 255 -22.72 -7.65 15.73
N ALA A 256 -22.91 -6.80 16.74
CA ALA A 256 -22.07 -5.63 16.95
C ALA A 256 -20.62 -5.99 17.27
N ALA A 257 -19.67 -5.30 16.64
CA ALA A 257 -18.31 -5.25 17.15
C ALA A 257 -18.33 -4.61 18.55
N PRO A 258 -17.59 -5.13 19.55
CA PRO A 258 -17.70 -4.70 20.94
C PRO A 258 -17.50 -3.21 21.18
N ASP A 259 -16.77 -2.54 20.31
CA ASP A 259 -16.34 -1.14 20.48
C ASP A 259 -17.20 -0.10 19.73
N TRP A 260 -18.30 -0.52 19.08
CA TRP A 260 -19.12 0.35 18.27
C TRP A 260 -20.58 0.32 18.68
N PRO A 261 -21.30 1.45 18.72
CA PRO A 261 -22.76 1.44 18.88
C PRO A 261 -23.42 0.54 17.82
N ALA A 262 -24.46 -0.19 18.21
CA ALA A 262 -25.14 -1.16 17.32
C ALA A 262 -25.71 -0.52 16.04
N ASP A 263 -25.94 0.79 16.04
CA ASP A 263 -26.44 1.60 14.93
C ASP A 263 -25.33 2.45 14.25
N ALA A 264 -24.08 2.24 14.62
CA ALA A 264 -22.95 2.95 14.01
C ALA A 264 -22.65 2.36 12.62
N ILE A 265 -22.48 3.26 11.65
CA ILE A 265 -22.04 2.90 10.29
C ILE A 265 -20.58 3.34 10.15
N PRO A 266 -19.62 2.41 10.19
CA PRO A 266 -18.21 2.76 10.02
C PRO A 266 -17.95 3.16 8.57
N VAL A 267 -17.38 4.34 8.37
CA VAL A 267 -16.98 4.87 7.06
C VAL A 267 -15.57 5.46 7.16
N ALA A 268 -14.84 5.59 6.06
CA ALA A 268 -13.63 6.40 6.04
C ALA A 268 -13.99 7.87 6.36
N ASP A 269 -13.16 8.53 7.15
CA ASP A 269 -13.31 9.94 7.44
C ASP A 269 -12.54 10.77 6.41
N GLN A 270 -13.27 11.47 5.56
CA GLN A 270 -12.70 12.28 4.47
C GLN A 270 -11.63 13.28 4.97
N ALA A 271 -11.89 13.94 6.10
CA ALA A 271 -10.96 14.95 6.62
C ALA A 271 -9.66 14.31 7.15
N ARG A 272 -9.77 13.14 7.79
CA ARG A 272 -8.61 12.36 8.23
C ARG A 272 -7.79 11.85 7.04
N VAL A 273 -8.47 11.38 5.98
CA VAL A 273 -7.80 10.94 4.73
C VAL A 273 -7.05 12.12 4.12
N ALA A 274 -7.69 13.29 3.97
CA ALA A 274 -7.04 14.48 3.43
C ALA A 274 -5.82 14.92 4.28
N LYS A 275 -5.93 14.84 5.60
CA LYS A 275 -4.84 15.17 6.50
C LYS A 275 -3.64 14.22 6.36
N VAL A 276 -3.88 12.91 6.29
CA VAL A 276 -2.80 11.93 6.06
C VAL A 276 -2.19 12.13 4.68
N LYS A 277 -3.01 12.35 3.64
CA LYS A 277 -2.51 12.62 2.28
C LYS A 277 -1.59 13.83 2.24
N ALA A 278 -1.97 14.93 2.90
CA ALA A 278 -1.14 16.13 3.00
C ALA A 278 0.19 15.91 3.74
N LEU A 279 0.24 14.98 4.71
CA LEU A 279 1.48 14.61 5.42
C LEU A 279 2.42 13.74 4.58
N LEU A 280 1.92 13.12 3.53
CA LEU A 280 2.69 12.27 2.63
C LEU A 280 3.26 13.02 1.42
N GLY A 281 2.82 14.25 1.15
CA GLY A 281 3.31 15.13 0.08
C GLY A 281 2.47 15.06 -1.18
#